data_fc7336478fc7c3e6de3b25922b1d4236
#
_entry.id   fc7336478fc7c3e6de3b25922b1d4236
#
_cell.length_a   1.000
_cell.length_b   1.000
_cell.length_c   1.000
_cell.angle_alpha   90.00
_cell.angle_beta   90.00
_cell.angle_gamma   90.00
#
_symmetry.space_group_name_H-M   'P 1'
#
loop_
_entity.id
_entity.type
_entity.pdbx_description
1 polymer ?
#
loop_
_entity_poly.entity_id
_entity_poly.type
_entity_poly.pdbx_seq_one_letter_code
_entity_poly.pdbx_strand_id
1 'polypeptide(L)'
;MNILKSVTQNEINQTYKQTYDFAGEVLNQKPADSDEKEKKGIPKSGIISNTKDLTTARIGTLVEKMKFDTPTLSVQAGKKIRLLFANPDSMPHNIVLVNPGKADSVAMEALNLGAKGFDLAFIPPSKDIIWASKLLNHDEEQIIEFKAPAKPGDYPYVCTFPGHHILMRGTLKVVN
;
A
#
# COMPACT_ATOMS: atom_id res chain seq x y z
N MET A 1 20.12 -11.38 11.05
CA MET A 1 20.29 -11.42 9.59
C MET A 1 19.02 -12.05 9.01
N ASN A 2 18.00 -11.21 8.71
CA ASN A 2 16.72 -11.70 8.16
C ASN A 2 16.83 -11.67 6.63
N ILE A 3 16.90 -12.85 6.05
CA ILE A 3 16.90 -13.05 4.61
C ILE A 3 15.48 -12.77 4.11
N LEU A 4 15.31 -11.66 3.39
CA LEU A 4 14.11 -11.43 2.57
C LEU A 4 14.10 -12.51 1.48
N LYS A 5 13.24 -13.53 1.63
CA LYS A 5 13.01 -14.50 0.57
C LYS A 5 12.43 -13.76 -0.62
N SER A 6 13.12 -13.82 -1.75
CA SER A 6 12.60 -13.35 -3.04
C SER A 6 11.40 -14.21 -3.41
N VAL A 7 10.21 -13.60 -3.42
CA VAL A 7 8.99 -14.27 -3.88
C VAL A 7 9.06 -14.36 -5.40
N THR A 8 8.84 -15.55 -5.96
CA THR A 8 8.88 -15.76 -7.41
C THR A 8 7.62 -15.19 -8.09
N GLN A 9 7.72 -14.88 -9.41
CA GLN A 9 6.58 -14.37 -10.18
C GLN A 9 5.38 -15.34 -10.18
N ASN A 10 5.61 -16.65 -10.03
CA ASN A 10 4.56 -17.66 -9.91
C ASN A 10 3.82 -17.58 -8.56
N GLU A 11 4.53 -17.33 -7.47
CA GLU A 11 3.91 -17.14 -6.15
C GLU A 11 3.10 -15.85 -6.11
N ILE A 12 3.58 -14.80 -6.79
CA ILE A 12 2.82 -13.55 -6.97
C ILE A 12 1.53 -13.81 -7.74
N ASN A 13 1.59 -14.55 -8.86
CA ASN A 13 0.43 -14.85 -9.69
C ASN A 13 -0.58 -15.77 -8.99
N GLN A 14 -0.14 -16.75 -8.19
CA GLN A 14 -1.03 -17.61 -7.40
C GLN A 14 -1.71 -16.84 -6.27
N THR A 15 -0.99 -15.96 -5.59
CA THR A 15 -1.56 -15.11 -4.54
C THR A 15 -2.54 -14.09 -5.13
N TYR A 16 -2.23 -13.55 -6.31
CA TYR A 16 -3.13 -12.67 -7.06
C TYR A 16 -4.43 -13.37 -7.43
N LYS A 17 -4.37 -14.59 -7.97
CA LYS A 17 -5.55 -15.39 -8.33
C LYS A 17 -6.43 -15.70 -7.11
N GLN A 18 -5.83 -16.12 -6.00
CA GLN A 18 -6.57 -16.37 -4.75
C GLN A 18 -7.24 -15.11 -4.20
N THR A 19 -6.61 -13.94 -4.34
CA THR A 19 -7.18 -12.67 -3.85
C THR A 19 -8.33 -12.20 -4.73
N TYR A 20 -8.25 -12.42 -6.05
CA TYR A 20 -9.34 -12.09 -6.99
C TYR A 20 -10.52 -13.05 -6.84
N ASP A 21 -10.28 -14.35 -6.68
CA ASP A 21 -11.33 -15.35 -6.44
C ASP A 21 -12.04 -15.06 -5.10
N PHE A 22 -11.30 -14.65 -4.08
CA PHE A 22 -11.84 -14.26 -2.78
C PHE A 22 -12.65 -12.94 -2.83
N ALA A 23 -12.17 -11.93 -3.56
CA ALA A 23 -12.92 -10.68 -3.77
C ALA A 23 -14.20 -10.91 -4.61
N GLY A 24 -14.17 -11.85 -5.56
CA GLY A 24 -15.32 -12.27 -6.36
C GLY A 24 -16.42 -12.93 -5.53
N GLU A 25 -16.07 -13.73 -4.53
CA GLU A 25 -17.04 -14.36 -3.62
C GLU A 25 -17.72 -13.36 -2.68
N VAL A 26 -17.02 -12.34 -2.22
CA VAL A 26 -17.57 -11.29 -1.35
C VAL A 26 -18.50 -10.32 -2.11
N LEU A 27 -18.30 -10.16 -3.41
CA LEU A 27 -19.10 -9.25 -4.27
C LEU A 27 -20.40 -9.86 -4.79
N ASN A 28 -20.68 -11.15 -4.58
CA ASN A 28 -21.91 -11.81 -5.02
C ASN A 28 -23.13 -11.61 -4.12
N GLN A 29 -23.07 -10.71 -3.14
CA GLN A 29 -24.27 -10.24 -2.43
C GLN A 29 -24.81 -8.97 -3.11
N LYS A 30 -25.79 -9.18 -3.96
CA LYS A 30 -26.45 -8.19 -4.82
C LYS A 30 -27.22 -7.12 -4.01
N PRO A 31 -26.95 -5.81 -4.20
CA PRO A 31 -27.94 -4.76 -3.99
C PRO A 31 -28.64 -4.45 -5.32
N ALA A 32 -29.93 -4.19 -5.26
CA ALA A 32 -30.76 -3.94 -6.42
C ALA A 32 -30.54 -2.54 -7.02
N ASP A 33 -30.61 -2.50 -8.37
CA ASP A 33 -30.83 -1.37 -9.29
C ASP A 33 -30.00 -0.09 -9.17
N SER A 34 -29.07 0.05 -10.13
CA SER A 34 -28.93 1.25 -10.96
C SER A 34 -28.02 0.95 -12.16
N ASP A 35 -28.52 1.23 -13.38
CA ASP A 35 -27.83 1.08 -14.65
C ASP A 35 -26.64 2.04 -14.78
N GLU A 36 -25.44 1.54 -14.54
CA GLU A 36 -24.18 2.06 -15.08
C GLU A 36 -23.31 0.88 -15.47
N LYS A 37 -22.87 0.84 -16.74
CA LYS A 37 -21.94 -0.17 -17.25
C LYS A 37 -20.61 -0.07 -16.52
N GLU A 38 -20.50 -0.78 -15.39
CA GLU A 38 -19.24 -0.90 -14.64
C GLU A 38 -18.19 -1.63 -15.48
N LYS A 39 -17.08 -0.96 -15.74
CA LYS A 39 -15.80 -1.61 -16.04
C LYS A 39 -15.49 -2.53 -14.85
N LYS A 40 -15.19 -3.81 -15.08
CA LYS A 40 -14.89 -4.85 -14.08
C LYS A 40 -14.05 -4.27 -12.95
N GLY A 41 -14.69 -4.16 -11.77
CA GLY A 41 -14.32 -3.21 -10.74
C GLY A 41 -13.00 -3.50 -10.05
N ILE A 42 -12.11 -2.52 -10.10
CA ILE A 42 -11.04 -2.35 -9.11
C ILE A 42 -11.72 -2.21 -7.72
N PRO A 43 -11.33 -3.02 -6.72
CA PRO A 43 -11.91 -2.93 -5.39
C PRO A 43 -11.83 -1.49 -4.85
N LYS A 44 -12.89 -1.02 -4.19
CA LYS A 44 -12.90 0.32 -3.56
C LYS A 44 -11.76 0.41 -2.54
N SER A 45 -11.15 1.58 -2.45
CA SER A 45 -10.08 1.88 -1.51
C SER A 45 -10.53 1.78 -0.05
N GLY A 46 -9.59 1.52 0.84
CA GLY A 46 -9.83 1.34 2.26
C GLY A 46 -9.91 -0.13 2.68
N ILE A 47 -10.66 -0.41 3.74
CA ILE A 47 -10.85 -1.78 4.25
C ILE A 47 -11.80 -2.54 3.32
N ILE A 48 -11.32 -3.64 2.76
CA ILE A 48 -12.11 -4.57 1.93
C ILE A 48 -12.76 -5.62 2.84
N SER A 49 -12.00 -6.18 3.77
CA SER A 49 -12.45 -7.22 4.69
C SER A 49 -11.72 -7.10 6.03
N ASN A 50 -12.43 -7.39 7.11
CA ASN A 50 -11.87 -7.35 8.46
C ASN A 50 -12.38 -8.55 9.27
N THR A 51 -11.62 -9.65 9.26
CA THR A 51 -11.88 -10.84 10.05
C THR A 51 -11.18 -10.78 11.41
N LYS A 52 -11.35 -11.80 12.26
CA LYS A 52 -10.65 -11.88 13.55
C LYS A 52 -9.13 -11.80 13.40
N ASP A 53 -8.57 -12.48 12.40
CA ASP A 53 -7.11 -12.70 12.29
C ASP A 53 -6.45 -11.84 11.20
N LEU A 54 -7.22 -11.33 10.23
CA LEU A 54 -6.70 -10.65 9.05
C LEU A 54 -7.57 -9.44 8.68
N THR A 55 -6.92 -8.32 8.42
CA THR A 55 -7.53 -7.19 7.72
C THR A 55 -6.99 -7.15 6.28
N THR A 56 -7.90 -7.17 5.30
CA THR A 56 -7.55 -6.93 3.89
C THR A 56 -7.96 -5.51 3.52
N ALA A 57 -7.04 -4.77 2.92
CA ALA A 57 -7.24 -3.37 2.56
C ALA A 57 -6.65 -3.08 1.18
N ARG A 58 -7.09 -1.99 0.56
CA ARG A 58 -6.52 -1.45 -0.67
C ARG A 58 -6.19 0.03 -0.49
N ILE A 59 -5.02 0.41 -0.99
CA ILE A 59 -4.62 1.81 -1.20
C ILE A 59 -4.19 1.93 -2.67
N GLY A 60 -4.70 2.92 -3.37
CA GLY A 60 -4.29 3.25 -4.73
C GLY A 60 -3.73 4.65 -4.83
N THR A 61 -3.22 4.99 -6.02
CA THR A 61 -2.86 6.36 -6.36
C THR A 61 -4.02 7.04 -7.10
N LEU A 62 -4.17 8.34 -6.95
CA LEU A 62 -5.11 9.14 -7.73
C LEU A 62 -4.40 9.65 -8.99
N VAL A 63 -4.98 9.35 -10.16
CA VAL A 63 -4.42 9.74 -11.46
C VAL A 63 -4.21 11.27 -11.51
N GLU A 64 -3.00 11.71 -11.90
CA GLU A 64 -2.58 13.10 -12.07
C GLU A 64 -2.69 13.98 -10.81
N LYS A 65 -2.71 13.39 -9.61
CA LYS A 65 -2.92 14.17 -8.38
C LYS A 65 -1.79 14.06 -7.36
N MET A 66 -0.80 13.18 -7.56
CA MET A 66 0.24 12.91 -6.57
C MET A 66 -0.33 12.71 -5.16
N LYS A 67 -1.38 11.89 -5.04
CA LYS A 67 -2.06 11.57 -3.78
C LYS A 67 -2.44 10.11 -3.72
N PHE A 68 -2.46 9.55 -2.53
CA PHE A 68 -3.14 8.30 -2.28
C PHE A 68 -4.67 8.52 -2.24
N ASP A 69 -5.43 7.53 -2.72
CA ASP A 69 -6.90 7.54 -2.69
C ASP A 69 -7.47 7.30 -1.28
N THR A 70 -6.63 6.81 -0.38
CA THR A 70 -6.96 6.53 1.02
C THR A 70 -6.07 7.40 1.91
N PRO A 71 -6.53 8.54 2.39
CA PRO A 71 -5.73 9.41 3.26
C PRO A 71 -5.54 8.84 4.66
N THR A 72 -6.45 8.00 5.13
CA THR A 72 -6.36 7.33 6.43
C THR A 72 -6.90 5.91 6.35
N LEU A 73 -6.10 4.94 6.81
CA LEU A 73 -6.49 3.55 6.97
C LEU A 73 -6.42 3.18 8.45
N SER A 74 -7.57 2.79 9.06
CA SER A 74 -7.61 2.40 10.47
C SER A 74 -7.53 0.89 10.63
N VAL A 75 -6.62 0.40 11.47
CA VAL A 75 -6.39 -1.03 11.72
C VAL A 75 -6.18 -1.28 13.21
N GLN A 76 -6.42 -2.52 13.67
CA GLN A 76 -6.14 -2.92 15.06
C GLN A 76 -4.65 -3.19 15.28
N ALA A 77 -4.17 -2.82 16.46
CA ALA A 77 -2.80 -3.06 16.90
C ALA A 77 -2.43 -4.55 16.82
N GLY A 78 -1.26 -4.85 16.27
CA GLY A 78 -0.72 -6.21 16.18
C GLY A 78 -1.42 -7.14 15.21
N LYS A 79 -2.46 -6.71 14.49
CA LYS A 79 -3.23 -7.52 13.54
C LYS A 79 -2.44 -7.76 12.25
N LYS A 80 -2.66 -8.91 11.61
CA LYS A 80 -2.15 -9.17 10.27
C LYS A 80 -2.91 -8.33 9.26
N ILE A 81 -2.17 -7.68 8.36
CA ILE A 81 -2.69 -6.84 7.29
C ILE A 81 -2.24 -7.41 5.95
N ARG A 82 -3.16 -7.55 5.02
CA ARG A 82 -2.90 -7.77 3.60
C ARG A 82 -3.33 -6.52 2.86
N LEU A 83 -2.37 -5.78 2.37
CA LEU A 83 -2.57 -4.52 1.66
C LEU A 83 -2.30 -4.71 0.18
N LEU A 84 -3.30 -4.46 -0.66
CA LEU A 84 -3.13 -4.29 -2.09
C LEU A 84 -2.78 -2.81 -2.34
N PHE A 85 -1.58 -2.55 -2.84
CA PHE A 85 -1.17 -1.25 -3.34
C PHE A 85 -1.23 -1.26 -4.86
N ALA A 86 -1.92 -0.27 -5.47
CA ALA A 86 -2.14 -0.19 -6.91
C ALA A 86 -1.76 1.19 -7.44
N ASN A 87 -1.09 1.24 -8.59
CA ASN A 87 -0.71 2.48 -9.24
C ASN A 87 -1.38 2.65 -10.62
N PRO A 88 -2.61 3.20 -10.69
CA PRO A 88 -3.24 3.57 -11.96
C PRO A 88 -2.70 4.89 -12.56
N ASP A 89 -1.82 5.62 -11.85
CA ASP A 89 -1.24 6.87 -12.36
C ASP A 89 -0.11 6.59 -13.37
N SER A 90 0.13 7.52 -14.28
CA SER A 90 1.19 7.44 -15.29
C SER A 90 2.60 7.54 -14.69
N MET A 91 2.74 8.17 -13.52
CA MET A 91 4.01 8.32 -12.83
C MET A 91 4.32 7.12 -11.93
N PRO A 92 5.60 6.77 -11.75
CA PRO A 92 5.97 5.74 -10.78
C PRO A 92 5.71 6.19 -9.34
N HIS A 93 5.15 5.28 -8.53
CA HIS A 93 4.88 5.52 -7.12
C HIS A 93 5.25 4.33 -6.25
N ASN A 94 5.66 4.60 -5.03
CA ASN A 94 5.75 3.62 -3.96
C ASN A 94 4.91 4.06 -2.75
N ILE A 95 4.76 3.16 -1.79
CA ILE A 95 4.18 3.47 -0.49
C ILE A 95 5.12 2.96 0.60
N VAL A 96 5.55 3.84 1.49
CA VAL A 96 6.50 3.55 2.56
C VAL A 96 5.88 3.92 3.89
N LEU A 97 5.63 2.93 4.76
CA LEU A 97 5.16 3.14 6.13
C LEU A 97 6.36 3.39 7.03
N VAL A 98 6.29 4.45 7.81
CA VAL A 98 7.39 4.88 8.67
C VAL A 98 6.93 5.09 10.12
N ASN A 99 7.90 5.17 11.03
CA ASN A 99 7.66 5.52 12.41
C ASN A 99 7.02 6.91 12.54
N PRO A 100 6.22 7.17 13.59
CA PRO A 100 5.60 8.48 13.83
C PRO A 100 6.62 9.63 13.77
N GLY A 101 6.28 10.68 13.02
CA GLY A 101 7.11 11.88 12.84
C GLY A 101 8.33 11.70 11.93
N LYS A 102 8.48 10.57 11.22
CA LYS A 102 9.67 10.24 10.42
C LYS A 102 9.49 10.36 8.90
N ALA A 103 8.32 10.75 8.44
CA ALA A 103 8.02 10.82 7.00
C ALA A 103 8.98 11.75 6.24
N ASP A 104 9.24 12.94 6.78
CA ASP A 104 10.10 13.92 6.10
C ASP A 104 11.57 13.50 6.09
N SER A 105 12.09 12.97 7.22
CA SER A 105 13.48 12.50 7.28
C SER A 105 13.73 11.34 6.32
N VAL A 106 12.83 10.34 6.29
CA VAL A 106 12.94 9.20 5.37
C VAL A 106 12.83 9.63 3.91
N ALA A 107 11.92 10.58 3.59
CA ALA A 107 11.80 11.11 2.24
C ALA A 107 13.05 11.88 1.78
N MET A 108 13.68 12.63 2.69
CA MET A 108 14.95 13.31 2.41
C MET A 108 16.12 12.33 2.23
N GLU A 109 16.17 11.26 3.05
CA GLU A 109 17.13 10.17 2.86
C GLU A 109 16.95 9.52 1.47
N ALA A 110 15.70 9.29 1.04
CA ALA A 110 15.39 8.77 -0.28
C ALA A 110 15.83 9.70 -1.42
N LEU A 111 15.59 11.00 -1.28
CA LEU A 111 16.04 12.02 -2.25
C LEU A 111 17.56 12.01 -2.39
N ASN A 112 18.30 11.83 -1.29
CA ASN A 112 19.75 11.79 -1.27
C ASN A 112 20.35 10.54 -1.94
N LEU A 113 19.54 9.52 -2.28
CA LEU A 113 20.01 8.38 -3.09
C LEU A 113 20.39 8.82 -4.51
N GLY A 114 19.86 9.94 -5.01
CA GLY A 114 20.13 10.42 -6.36
C GLY A 114 19.81 9.38 -7.41
N ALA A 115 20.69 9.19 -8.38
CA ALA A 115 20.52 8.23 -9.46
C ALA A 115 20.38 6.77 -8.97
N LYS A 116 21.00 6.40 -7.87
CA LYS A 116 20.87 5.06 -7.26
C LYS A 116 19.45 4.79 -6.72
N GLY A 117 18.65 5.82 -6.57
CA GLY A 117 17.27 5.69 -6.09
C GLY A 117 16.42 4.76 -6.96
N PHE A 118 16.61 4.74 -8.28
CA PHE A 118 15.88 3.83 -9.17
C PHE A 118 16.15 2.36 -8.87
N ASP A 119 17.40 1.99 -8.62
CA ASP A 119 17.78 0.61 -8.29
C ASP A 119 17.26 0.18 -6.91
N LEU A 120 17.06 1.15 -6.02
CA LEU A 120 16.60 0.95 -4.65
C LEU A 120 15.10 1.28 -4.48
N ALA A 121 14.35 1.46 -5.57
CA ALA A 121 12.94 1.88 -5.53
C ALA A 121 12.71 3.15 -4.67
N PHE A 122 13.71 4.02 -4.53
CA PHE A 122 13.76 5.18 -3.62
C PHE A 122 13.47 4.82 -2.15
N ILE A 123 13.87 3.63 -1.72
CA ILE A 123 13.78 3.17 -0.34
C ILE A 123 15.18 3.27 0.30
N PRO A 124 15.42 4.26 1.17
CA PRO A 124 16.71 4.39 1.84
C PRO A 124 16.90 3.32 2.91
N PRO A 125 18.14 2.97 3.29
CA PRO A 125 18.42 2.03 4.36
C PRO A 125 18.17 2.68 5.74
N SER A 126 16.90 3.02 6.02
CA SER A 126 16.50 3.71 7.25
C SER A 126 15.83 2.77 8.25
N LYS A 127 16.24 2.85 9.52
CA LYS A 127 15.61 2.12 10.63
C LYS A 127 14.20 2.63 10.96
N ASP A 128 13.84 3.79 10.42
CA ASP A 128 12.55 4.41 10.64
C ASP A 128 11.48 3.91 9.65
N ILE A 129 11.86 3.07 8.68
CA ILE A 129 10.93 2.39 7.78
C ILE A 129 10.42 1.11 8.44
N ILE A 130 9.10 0.96 8.52
CA ILE A 130 8.43 -0.24 9.04
C ILE A 130 8.27 -1.25 7.90
N TRP A 131 7.78 -0.80 6.74
CA TRP A 131 7.71 -1.55 5.50
C TRP A 131 7.60 -0.61 4.29
N ALA A 132 7.87 -1.14 3.10
CA ALA A 132 7.77 -0.41 1.84
C ALA A 132 7.31 -1.33 0.70
N SER A 133 6.63 -0.75 -0.30
CA SER A 133 6.38 -1.39 -1.58
C SER A 133 7.59 -1.28 -2.50
N LYS A 134 7.57 -2.02 -3.60
CA LYS A 134 8.38 -1.70 -4.78
C LYS A 134 7.96 -0.34 -5.33
N LEU A 135 8.78 0.23 -6.21
CA LEU A 135 8.36 1.32 -7.08
C LEU A 135 7.47 0.72 -8.19
N LEU A 136 6.19 1.07 -8.19
CA LEU A 136 5.22 0.59 -9.16
C LEU A 136 5.11 1.58 -10.33
N ASN A 137 5.21 1.05 -11.55
CA ASN A 137 4.90 1.80 -12.76
C ASN A 137 3.39 1.87 -13.00
N HIS A 138 2.97 2.50 -14.09
CA HIS A 138 1.58 2.57 -14.51
C HIS A 138 0.92 1.18 -14.58
N ASP A 139 -0.29 1.06 -14.02
CA ASP A 139 -1.10 -0.16 -13.96
C ASP A 139 -0.45 -1.36 -13.24
N GLU A 140 0.63 -1.13 -12.48
CA GLU A 140 1.19 -2.17 -11.62
C GLU A 140 0.52 -2.19 -10.25
N GLU A 141 0.49 -3.40 -9.67
CA GLU A 141 -0.04 -3.67 -8.33
C GLU A 141 0.91 -4.55 -7.53
N GLN A 142 0.86 -4.42 -6.21
CA GLN A 142 1.60 -5.26 -5.28
C GLN A 142 0.78 -5.58 -4.04
N ILE A 143 0.80 -6.85 -3.62
CA ILE A 143 0.30 -7.26 -2.31
C ILE A 143 1.44 -7.19 -1.31
N ILE A 144 1.19 -6.52 -0.19
CA ILE A 144 2.10 -6.36 0.93
C ILE A 144 1.45 -6.99 2.16
N GLU A 145 2.12 -7.96 2.77
CA GLU A 145 1.66 -8.58 4.02
C GLU A 145 2.55 -8.14 5.17
N PHE A 146 1.96 -7.62 6.22
CA PHE A 146 2.66 -7.18 7.39
C PHE A 146 1.80 -7.32 8.66
N LYS A 147 2.44 -7.17 9.81
CA LYS A 147 1.75 -7.05 11.09
C LYS A 147 1.68 -5.57 11.45
N ALA A 148 0.46 -5.09 11.75
CA ALA A 148 0.29 -3.73 12.23
C ALA A 148 1.16 -3.47 13.47
N PRO A 149 1.70 -2.26 13.65
CA PRO A 149 2.42 -1.92 14.87
C PRO A 149 1.63 -2.31 16.13
N ALA A 150 2.33 -2.84 17.13
CA ALA A 150 1.70 -3.26 18.38
C ALA A 150 1.25 -2.07 19.26
N LYS A 151 1.88 -0.91 19.09
CA LYS A 151 1.55 0.31 19.82
C LYS A 151 0.52 1.12 19.03
N PRO A 152 -0.65 1.45 19.61
CA PRO A 152 -1.59 2.38 19.00
C PRO A 152 -0.97 3.74 18.71
N GLY A 153 -1.39 4.37 17.63
CA GLY A 153 -0.87 5.65 17.19
C GLY A 153 -1.05 5.90 15.69
N ASP A 154 -0.59 7.05 15.25
CA ASP A 154 -0.66 7.47 13.85
C ASP A 154 0.71 7.24 13.20
N TYR A 155 0.75 6.31 12.25
CA TYR A 155 1.93 5.93 11.50
C TYR A 155 1.80 6.47 10.06
N PRO A 156 2.62 7.45 9.67
CA PRO A 156 2.50 8.00 8.34
C PRO A 156 2.96 7.02 7.27
N TYR A 157 2.29 7.01 6.12
CA TYR A 157 2.83 6.44 4.89
C TYR A 157 3.01 7.55 3.85
N VAL A 158 4.06 7.40 3.05
CA VAL A 158 4.51 8.45 2.14
C VAL A 158 5.04 7.81 0.86
N CYS A 159 4.87 8.50 -0.28
CA CYS A 159 5.61 8.17 -1.49
C CYS A 159 7.00 8.81 -1.41
N THR A 160 8.05 8.01 -1.54
CA THR A 160 9.45 8.48 -1.48
C THR A 160 10.07 8.73 -2.85
N PHE A 161 9.31 8.58 -3.94
CA PHE A 161 9.76 9.04 -5.25
C PHE A 161 10.06 10.55 -5.21
N PRO A 162 11.15 11.03 -5.84
CA PRO A 162 11.62 12.42 -5.69
C PRO A 162 10.52 13.47 -5.87
N GLY A 163 10.35 14.34 -4.88
CA GLY A 163 9.37 15.43 -4.88
C GLY A 163 7.95 15.04 -4.46
N HIS A 164 7.56 13.75 -4.50
CA HIS A 164 6.19 13.33 -4.23
C HIS A 164 5.80 13.43 -2.76
N HIS A 165 6.73 13.22 -1.84
CA HIS A 165 6.50 13.20 -0.40
C HIS A 165 5.81 14.46 0.17
N ILE A 166 5.86 15.58 -0.54
CA ILE A 166 5.25 16.84 -0.11
C ILE A 166 3.72 16.73 -0.10
N LEU A 167 3.14 16.11 -1.12
CA LEU A 167 1.69 16.00 -1.32
C LEU A 167 1.16 14.57 -1.11
N MET A 168 1.99 13.55 -1.39
CA MET A 168 1.57 12.15 -1.43
C MET A 168 1.83 11.46 -0.11
N ARG A 169 0.90 11.65 0.82
CA ARG A 169 0.94 11.17 2.21
C ARG A 169 -0.40 10.60 2.65
N GLY A 170 -0.35 9.73 3.64
CA GLY A 170 -1.50 9.25 4.36
C GLY A 170 -1.11 8.73 5.74
N THR A 171 -2.07 8.20 6.48
CA THR A 171 -1.88 7.73 7.85
C THR A 171 -2.47 6.33 8.03
N LEU A 172 -1.66 5.41 8.50
CA LEU A 172 -2.14 4.17 9.12
C LEU A 172 -2.44 4.46 10.58
N LYS A 173 -3.73 4.58 10.92
CA LYS A 173 -4.19 4.77 12.29
C LYS A 173 -4.30 3.42 12.97
N VAL A 174 -3.42 3.15 13.92
CA VAL A 174 -3.43 1.92 14.72
C VAL A 174 -4.24 2.17 15.97
N VAL A 175 -5.30 1.38 16.16
CA VAL A 175 -6.22 1.46 17.30
C VAL A 175 -6.15 0.18 18.14
N ASN A 176 -6.66 0.23 19.38
CA ASN A 176 -6.78 -0.92 20.28
C ASN A 176 -7.71 -1.99 19.73
#